data_189edcf67cd558ebab486820b2cd2687
#
_entry.id   189edcf67cd558ebab486820b2cd2687
#
_cell.length_a   1.000
_cell.length_b   1.000
_cell.length_c   1.000
_cell.angle_alpha   90.00
_cell.angle_beta   90.00
_cell.angle_gamma   90.00
#
_symmetry.space_group_name_H-M   'P 1'
#
loop_
_entity.id
_entity.type
_entity.pdbx_description
1 polymer ?
#
loop_
_entity_poly.entity_id
_entity_poly.type
_entity_poly.pdbx_seq_one_letter_code
_entity_poly.pdbx_strand_id
1 'polypeptide(L)'
;IPRALTCFESAIAAGNQSADVYLMYGLNCAHAGKIDEARSAYEKAISLEPTFAHAHWAKAQLEKKEDALRHVEQMQSVFTGKQQNAMDTAFVEHALYKEFERAEKFDSAWASLSRAADARRVLQPYDPVKEQKIFESLASTFLADIAGGHQQEGPAPIFIVGMPRTGTTLLERILGNHSEIQPCGELQVMHQQMQWVLDIPVPMTLDESTVAALGHANFHELGQRYLQKTAWLSKGKKF
;
A
#
# COMPACT_ATOMS: atom_id res chain seq x y z
N ILE A 1 -9.25 5.64 -10.81
CA ILE A 1 -9.23 4.30 -11.42
C ILE A 1 -9.78 4.37 -12.87
N PRO A 2 -10.99 4.90 -13.21
CA PRO A 2 -11.50 4.86 -14.60
C PRO A 2 -10.54 5.47 -15.62
N ARG A 3 -10.01 6.66 -15.33
CA ARG A 3 -9.06 7.36 -16.24
C ARG A 3 -7.75 6.57 -16.42
N ALA A 4 -7.27 5.91 -15.38
CA ALA A 4 -6.06 5.08 -15.48
C ALA A 4 -6.31 3.89 -16.41
N LEU A 5 -7.46 3.20 -16.29
CA LEU A 5 -7.81 2.09 -17.17
C LEU A 5 -7.80 2.52 -18.64
N THR A 6 -8.45 3.64 -18.97
CA THR A 6 -8.46 4.16 -20.35
C THR A 6 -7.05 4.45 -20.87
N CYS A 7 -6.14 4.98 -20.03
CA CYS A 7 -4.76 5.20 -20.44
C CYS A 7 -4.01 3.89 -20.73
N PHE A 8 -4.18 2.86 -19.89
CA PHE A 8 -3.57 1.54 -20.14
C PHE A 8 -4.15 0.86 -21.39
N GLU A 9 -5.46 0.90 -21.56
CA GLU A 9 -6.14 0.38 -22.76
C GLU A 9 -5.61 1.05 -24.03
N SER A 10 -5.44 2.37 -24.00
CA SER A 10 -4.88 3.12 -25.12
C SER A 10 -3.42 2.75 -25.40
N ALA A 11 -2.60 2.55 -24.36
CA ALA A 11 -1.20 2.15 -24.50
C ALA A 11 -1.08 0.74 -25.12
N ILE A 12 -1.93 -0.19 -24.67
CA ILE A 12 -1.98 -1.56 -25.19
C ILE A 12 -2.46 -1.56 -26.66
N ALA A 13 -3.49 -0.78 -26.97
CA ALA A 13 -4.00 -0.63 -28.33
C ALA A 13 -2.97 0.00 -29.28
N ALA A 14 -2.10 0.88 -28.77
CA ALA A 14 -0.96 1.45 -29.49
C ALA A 14 0.22 0.47 -29.67
N GLY A 15 0.07 -0.79 -29.25
CA GLY A 15 1.08 -1.84 -29.45
C GLY A 15 2.11 -1.98 -28.31
N ASN A 16 1.86 -1.41 -27.14
CA ASN A 16 2.75 -1.61 -26.00
C ASN A 16 2.66 -3.08 -25.52
N GLN A 17 3.80 -3.80 -25.56
CA GLN A 17 3.95 -5.20 -25.18
C GLN A 17 4.79 -5.37 -23.88
N SER A 18 4.85 -4.35 -23.02
CA SER A 18 5.57 -4.45 -21.75
C SER A 18 4.80 -5.28 -20.72
N ALA A 19 5.50 -6.19 -20.04
CA ALA A 19 4.93 -6.97 -18.94
C ALA A 19 4.46 -6.06 -17.80
N ASP A 20 5.19 -4.97 -17.49
CA ASP A 20 4.82 -3.96 -16.50
C ASP A 20 3.47 -3.29 -16.82
N VAL A 21 3.25 -2.94 -18.10
CA VAL A 21 1.99 -2.31 -18.52
C VAL A 21 0.82 -3.26 -18.27
N TYR A 22 0.97 -4.53 -18.61
CA TYR A 22 -0.08 -5.54 -18.36
C TYR A 22 -0.28 -5.80 -16.87
N LEU A 23 0.79 -5.83 -16.05
CA LEU A 23 0.66 -5.93 -14.61
C LEU A 23 -0.13 -4.75 -14.04
N MET A 24 0.26 -3.51 -14.39
CA MET A 24 -0.39 -2.30 -13.89
C MET A 24 -1.84 -2.18 -14.37
N TYR A 25 -2.13 -2.56 -15.61
CA TYR A 25 -3.50 -2.65 -16.11
C TYR A 25 -4.33 -3.64 -15.30
N GLY A 26 -3.79 -4.85 -15.06
CA GLY A 26 -4.44 -5.88 -14.25
C GLY A 26 -4.72 -5.43 -12.82
N LEU A 27 -3.77 -4.76 -12.15
CA LEU A 27 -3.96 -4.19 -10.82
C LEU A 27 -5.10 -3.16 -10.80
N ASN A 28 -5.19 -2.28 -11.80
CA ASN A 28 -6.28 -1.32 -11.91
C ASN A 28 -7.63 -1.98 -12.23
N CYS A 29 -7.65 -3.05 -13.04
CA CYS A 29 -8.84 -3.87 -13.27
C CYS A 29 -9.33 -4.53 -11.98
N ALA A 30 -8.44 -5.13 -11.20
CA ALA A 30 -8.77 -5.75 -9.91
C ALA A 30 -9.38 -4.73 -8.94
N HIS A 31 -8.79 -3.54 -8.82
CA HIS A 31 -9.32 -2.43 -8.01
C HIS A 31 -10.69 -1.92 -8.51
N ALA A 32 -10.97 -2.07 -9.79
CA ALA A 32 -12.27 -1.72 -10.38
C ALA A 32 -13.31 -2.85 -10.27
N GLY A 33 -12.95 -4.01 -9.70
CA GLY A 33 -13.81 -5.19 -9.62
C GLY A 33 -13.88 -6.01 -10.91
N LYS A 34 -13.09 -5.69 -11.93
CA LYS A 34 -13.00 -6.39 -13.22
C LYS A 34 -12.02 -7.58 -13.09
N ILE A 35 -12.46 -8.62 -12.38
CA ILE A 35 -11.57 -9.72 -11.94
C ILE A 35 -11.06 -10.59 -13.11
N ASP A 36 -11.89 -10.88 -14.10
CA ASP A 36 -11.49 -11.72 -15.23
C ASP A 36 -10.52 -10.99 -16.16
N GLU A 37 -10.74 -9.70 -16.41
CA GLU A 37 -9.78 -8.85 -17.12
C GLU A 37 -8.45 -8.73 -16.39
N ALA A 38 -8.48 -8.62 -15.05
CA ALA A 38 -7.27 -8.59 -14.23
C ALA A 38 -6.45 -9.87 -14.37
N ARG A 39 -7.11 -11.05 -14.29
CA ARG A 39 -6.44 -12.35 -14.49
C ARG A 39 -5.80 -12.45 -15.87
N SER A 40 -6.56 -12.12 -16.93
CA SER A 40 -6.06 -12.14 -18.30
C SER A 40 -4.84 -11.24 -18.49
N ALA A 41 -4.86 -10.07 -17.87
CA ALA A 41 -3.74 -9.14 -17.91
C ALA A 41 -2.49 -9.70 -17.19
N TYR A 42 -2.65 -10.32 -16.02
CA TYR A 42 -1.54 -10.97 -15.31
C TYR A 42 -0.97 -12.16 -16.10
N GLU A 43 -1.82 -12.98 -16.71
CA GLU A 43 -1.38 -14.08 -17.58
C GLU A 43 -0.59 -13.55 -18.78
N LYS A 44 -1.03 -12.44 -19.37
CA LYS A 44 -0.29 -11.80 -20.45
C LYS A 44 1.06 -11.28 -19.97
N ALA A 45 1.13 -10.63 -18.80
CA ALA A 45 2.39 -10.18 -18.20
C ALA A 45 3.37 -11.36 -18.00
N ILE A 46 2.89 -12.48 -17.42
CA ILE A 46 3.68 -13.70 -17.22
C ILE A 46 4.10 -14.33 -18.57
N SER A 47 3.25 -14.30 -19.59
CA SER A 47 3.61 -14.83 -20.92
C SER A 47 4.72 -14.04 -21.59
N LEU A 48 4.77 -12.73 -21.36
CA LEU A 48 5.82 -11.84 -21.87
C LEU A 48 7.12 -11.97 -21.09
N GLU A 49 7.01 -12.11 -19.77
CA GLU A 49 8.14 -12.27 -18.87
C GLU A 49 7.85 -13.36 -17.82
N PRO A 50 8.17 -14.65 -18.12
CA PRO A 50 7.86 -15.76 -17.22
C PRO A 50 8.49 -15.66 -15.83
N THR A 51 9.57 -14.88 -15.66
CA THR A 51 10.25 -14.63 -14.37
C THR A 51 9.73 -13.40 -13.64
N PHE A 52 8.64 -12.78 -14.08
CA PHE A 52 8.09 -11.58 -13.44
C PHE A 52 7.37 -11.93 -12.13
N ALA A 53 8.11 -12.01 -11.04
CA ALA A 53 7.65 -12.44 -9.72
C ALA A 53 6.40 -11.69 -9.22
N HIS A 54 6.34 -10.36 -9.44
CA HIS A 54 5.20 -9.53 -9.04
C HIS A 54 3.91 -9.91 -9.80
N ALA A 55 4.01 -10.29 -11.07
CA ALA A 55 2.84 -10.73 -11.84
C ALA A 55 2.29 -12.08 -11.33
N HIS A 56 3.17 -13.01 -10.96
CA HIS A 56 2.76 -14.27 -10.32
C HIS A 56 2.08 -14.01 -8.96
N TRP A 57 2.64 -13.11 -8.15
CA TRP A 57 2.02 -12.70 -6.89
C TRP A 57 0.64 -12.09 -7.09
N ALA A 58 0.48 -11.16 -8.04
CA ALA A 58 -0.80 -10.52 -8.34
C ALA A 58 -1.85 -11.52 -8.83
N LYS A 59 -1.45 -12.45 -9.72
CA LYS A 59 -2.31 -13.54 -10.19
C LYS A 59 -2.78 -14.42 -9.04
N ALA A 60 -1.88 -14.82 -8.14
CA ALA A 60 -2.20 -15.66 -6.99
C ALA A 60 -3.24 -15.04 -6.03
N GLN A 61 -3.40 -13.71 -5.99
CA GLN A 61 -4.45 -13.07 -5.20
C GLN A 61 -5.87 -13.34 -5.76
N LEU A 62 -5.98 -13.63 -7.06
CA LEU A 62 -7.26 -13.75 -7.78
C LEU A 62 -7.49 -15.14 -8.36
N GLU A 63 -6.57 -16.10 -8.19
CA GLU A 63 -6.65 -17.42 -8.82
C GLU A 63 -7.83 -18.25 -8.27
N LYS A 64 -8.32 -19.19 -9.07
CA LYS A 64 -9.38 -20.10 -8.68
C LYS A 64 -8.79 -21.37 -8.05
N LYS A 65 -9.59 -22.08 -7.23
CA LYS A 65 -9.13 -23.28 -6.53
C LYS A 65 -8.67 -24.38 -7.51
N GLU A 66 -9.39 -24.56 -8.60
CA GLU A 66 -9.11 -25.54 -9.63
C GLU A 66 -7.80 -25.30 -10.39
N ASP A 67 -7.32 -24.06 -10.45
CA ASP A 67 -6.12 -23.66 -11.18
C ASP A 67 -4.87 -23.53 -10.30
N ALA A 68 -5.03 -23.59 -8.98
CA ALA A 68 -4.00 -23.34 -7.99
C ALA A 68 -2.74 -24.19 -8.21
N LEU A 69 -2.89 -25.51 -8.35
CA LEU A 69 -1.73 -26.40 -8.52
C LEU A 69 -1.04 -26.24 -9.87
N ARG A 70 -1.79 -25.93 -10.92
CA ARG A 70 -1.21 -25.59 -12.23
C ARG A 70 -0.33 -24.35 -12.14
N HIS A 71 -0.75 -23.34 -11.41
CA HIS A 71 0.05 -22.13 -11.20
C HIS A 71 1.29 -22.42 -10.31
N VAL A 72 1.19 -23.31 -9.32
CA VAL A 72 2.35 -23.81 -8.57
C VAL A 72 3.38 -24.45 -9.50
N GLU A 73 2.95 -25.37 -10.36
CA GLU A 73 3.83 -26.05 -11.31
C GLU A 73 4.50 -25.04 -12.27
N GLN A 74 3.76 -24.07 -12.76
CA GLN A 74 4.27 -22.99 -13.59
C GLN A 74 5.38 -22.21 -12.85
N MET A 75 5.14 -21.76 -11.62
CA MET A 75 6.13 -21.03 -10.83
C MET A 75 7.36 -21.91 -10.55
N GLN A 76 7.16 -23.14 -10.15
CA GLN A 76 8.27 -24.06 -9.88
C GLN A 76 9.15 -24.29 -11.11
N SER A 77 8.56 -24.46 -12.29
CA SER A 77 9.30 -24.64 -13.54
C SER A 77 10.18 -23.45 -13.91
N VAL A 78 9.76 -22.25 -13.53
CA VAL A 78 10.43 -20.99 -13.89
C VAL A 78 11.48 -20.58 -12.85
N PHE A 79 11.20 -20.77 -11.56
CA PHE A 79 12.01 -20.20 -10.47
C PHE A 79 12.94 -21.22 -9.80
N THR A 80 12.67 -22.53 -9.87
CA THR A 80 13.52 -23.56 -9.24
C THR A 80 14.95 -23.49 -9.78
N GLY A 81 15.91 -23.44 -8.87
CA GLY A 81 17.33 -23.41 -9.21
C GLY A 81 17.85 -22.09 -9.76
N LYS A 82 17.04 -21.06 -9.81
CA LYS A 82 17.48 -19.72 -10.20
C LYS A 82 17.72 -18.84 -8.98
N GLN A 83 18.81 -18.07 -9.03
CA GLN A 83 19.08 -17.06 -8.01
C GLN A 83 18.09 -15.90 -8.21
N GLN A 84 17.41 -15.52 -7.12
CA GLN A 84 16.48 -14.42 -7.08
C GLN A 84 16.95 -13.38 -6.04
N ASN A 85 16.62 -12.13 -6.25
CA ASN A 85 16.77 -11.12 -5.20
C ASN A 85 15.71 -11.33 -4.11
N ALA A 86 15.87 -10.69 -2.97
CA ALA A 86 14.98 -10.85 -1.82
C ALA A 86 13.54 -10.39 -2.11
N MET A 87 13.34 -9.40 -2.98
CA MET A 87 12.01 -8.92 -3.35
C MET A 87 11.28 -9.95 -4.19
N ASP A 88 11.92 -10.49 -5.23
CA ASP A 88 11.32 -11.52 -6.10
C ASP A 88 11.05 -12.79 -5.31
N THR A 89 11.98 -13.20 -4.42
CA THR A 89 11.76 -14.32 -3.51
C THR A 89 10.52 -14.10 -2.65
N ALA A 90 10.36 -12.92 -2.07
CA ALA A 90 9.18 -12.60 -1.26
C ALA A 90 7.88 -12.70 -2.06
N PHE A 91 7.86 -12.20 -3.31
CA PHE A 91 6.67 -12.30 -4.17
C PHE A 91 6.35 -13.73 -4.57
N VAL A 92 7.33 -14.49 -5.04
CA VAL A 92 7.14 -15.88 -5.50
C VAL A 92 6.71 -16.78 -4.35
N GLU A 93 7.39 -16.70 -3.21
CA GLU A 93 7.07 -17.54 -2.06
C GLU A 93 5.70 -17.18 -1.44
N HIS A 94 5.33 -15.90 -1.46
CA HIS A 94 3.98 -15.51 -1.05
C HIS A 94 2.90 -15.97 -2.06
N ALA A 95 3.20 -15.99 -3.36
CA ALA A 95 2.30 -16.56 -4.37
C ALA A 95 2.13 -18.07 -4.15
N LEU A 96 3.24 -18.80 -3.96
CA LEU A 96 3.21 -20.24 -3.64
C LEU A 96 2.42 -20.52 -2.36
N TYR A 97 2.61 -19.70 -1.31
CA TYR A 97 1.80 -19.81 -0.10
C TYR A 97 0.30 -19.75 -0.41
N LYS A 98 -0.14 -18.74 -1.19
CA LYS A 98 -1.55 -18.56 -1.53
C LYS A 98 -2.12 -19.73 -2.33
N GLU A 99 -1.36 -20.24 -3.27
CA GLU A 99 -1.80 -21.38 -4.09
C GLU A 99 -1.83 -22.70 -3.29
N PHE A 100 -0.85 -22.94 -2.44
CA PHE A 100 -0.85 -24.12 -1.55
C PHE A 100 -1.97 -24.05 -0.51
N GLU A 101 -2.22 -22.88 0.09
CA GLU A 101 -3.36 -22.66 1.00
C GLU A 101 -4.69 -22.99 0.31
N ARG A 102 -4.88 -22.49 -0.91
CA ARG A 102 -6.07 -22.73 -1.73
C ARG A 102 -6.23 -24.20 -2.10
N ALA A 103 -5.12 -24.89 -2.35
CA ALA A 103 -5.09 -26.33 -2.61
C ALA A 103 -5.14 -27.20 -1.34
N GLU A 104 -5.30 -26.58 -0.15
CA GLU A 104 -5.35 -27.24 1.17
C GLU A 104 -4.06 -28.02 1.51
N LYS A 105 -2.92 -27.64 0.92
CA LYS A 105 -1.59 -28.18 1.21
C LYS A 105 -0.91 -27.31 2.28
N PHE A 106 -1.42 -27.36 3.50
CA PHE A 106 -1.06 -26.44 4.57
C PHE A 106 0.41 -26.47 4.99
N ASP A 107 1.05 -27.63 5.01
CA ASP A 107 2.49 -27.72 5.35
C ASP A 107 3.36 -27.00 4.30
N SER A 108 3.04 -27.19 3.01
CA SER A 108 3.72 -26.49 1.91
C SER A 108 3.43 -24.98 1.94
N ALA A 109 2.18 -24.61 2.26
CA ALA A 109 1.78 -23.22 2.42
C ALA A 109 2.58 -22.55 3.54
N TRP A 110 2.67 -23.17 4.69
CA TRP A 110 3.45 -22.65 5.82
C TRP A 110 4.95 -22.49 5.50
N ALA A 111 5.53 -23.50 4.86
CA ALA A 111 6.94 -23.42 4.45
C ALA A 111 7.20 -22.26 3.48
N SER A 112 6.31 -22.04 2.50
CA SER A 112 6.44 -20.92 1.58
C SER A 112 6.23 -19.58 2.28
N LEU A 113 5.22 -19.46 3.16
CA LEU A 113 4.98 -18.24 3.93
C LEU A 113 6.20 -17.87 4.80
N SER A 114 6.83 -18.87 5.44
CA SER A 114 8.03 -18.65 6.24
C SER A 114 9.18 -18.09 5.40
N ARG A 115 9.44 -18.68 4.21
CA ARG A 115 10.47 -18.17 3.29
C ARG A 115 10.16 -16.77 2.76
N ALA A 116 8.89 -16.47 2.47
CA ALA A 116 8.45 -15.13 2.09
C ALA A 116 8.71 -14.10 3.19
N ALA A 117 8.41 -14.47 4.45
CA ALA A 117 8.66 -13.63 5.62
C ALA A 117 10.14 -13.36 5.85
N ASP A 118 10.98 -14.39 5.71
CA ASP A 118 12.44 -14.25 5.84
C ASP A 118 13.02 -13.33 4.75
N ALA A 119 12.58 -13.49 3.50
CA ALA A 119 12.98 -12.60 2.41
C ALA A 119 12.54 -11.15 2.66
N ARG A 120 11.31 -10.93 3.18
CA ARG A 120 10.84 -9.59 3.57
C ARG A 120 11.64 -8.99 4.71
N ARG A 121 12.06 -9.79 5.68
CA ARG A 121 12.89 -9.33 6.81
C ARG A 121 14.24 -8.79 6.36
N VAL A 122 14.83 -9.38 5.30
CA VAL A 122 16.06 -8.85 4.69
C VAL A 122 15.85 -7.46 4.11
N LEU A 123 14.69 -7.21 3.49
CA LEU A 123 14.36 -5.93 2.87
C LEU A 123 13.96 -4.84 3.89
N GLN A 124 13.40 -5.26 5.01
CA GLN A 124 12.93 -4.38 6.08
C GLN A 124 13.43 -4.89 7.44
N PRO A 125 14.72 -4.69 7.72
CA PRO A 125 15.28 -5.09 9.01
C PRO A 125 14.60 -4.30 10.14
N TYR A 126 14.16 -5.02 11.16
CA TYR A 126 13.56 -4.44 12.37
C TYR A 126 14.58 -4.35 13.48
N ASP A 127 14.78 -3.15 14.00
CA ASP A 127 15.64 -2.88 15.15
C ASP A 127 14.80 -2.30 16.30
N PRO A 128 14.46 -3.10 17.34
CA PRO A 128 13.63 -2.65 18.44
C PRO A 128 14.27 -1.53 19.27
N VAL A 129 15.61 -1.50 19.35
CA VAL A 129 16.32 -0.45 20.10
C VAL A 129 16.22 0.89 19.37
N LYS A 130 16.34 0.87 18.05
CA LYS A 130 16.16 2.06 17.20
C LYS A 130 14.71 2.56 17.29
N GLU A 131 13.74 1.68 17.22
CA GLU A 131 12.32 2.04 17.36
C GLU A 131 12.02 2.68 18.72
N GLN A 132 12.50 2.08 19.78
CA GLN A 132 12.32 2.64 21.13
C GLN A 132 12.86 4.06 21.22
N LYS A 133 14.06 4.34 20.70
CA LYS A 133 14.65 5.68 20.67
C LYS A 133 13.78 6.68 19.90
N ILE A 134 13.19 6.26 18.78
CA ILE A 134 12.28 7.10 18.00
C ILE A 134 11.06 7.51 18.86
N PHE A 135 10.44 6.56 19.58
CA PHE A 135 9.33 6.85 20.47
C PHE A 135 9.72 7.78 21.65
N GLU A 136 10.88 7.53 22.27
CA GLU A 136 11.40 8.38 23.35
C GLU A 136 11.66 9.81 22.85
N SER A 137 12.23 9.94 21.66
CA SER A 137 12.46 11.23 21.02
C SER A 137 11.16 11.95 20.67
N LEU A 138 10.17 11.25 20.11
CA LEU A 138 8.83 11.80 19.87
C LEU A 138 8.20 12.31 21.15
N ALA A 139 8.23 11.52 22.22
CA ALA A 139 7.64 11.88 23.50
C ALA A 139 8.29 13.14 24.10
N SER A 140 9.59 13.34 23.87
CA SER A 140 10.32 14.50 24.36
C SER A 140 10.14 15.76 23.50
N THR A 141 9.90 15.59 22.20
CA THR A 141 9.83 16.72 21.24
C THR A 141 8.47 17.43 21.26
N PHE A 142 7.42 16.77 21.67
CA PHE A 142 6.06 17.12 21.25
C PHE A 142 5.26 18.04 22.15
N LEU A 143 5.72 18.62 23.25
CA LEU A 143 4.70 18.98 24.23
C LEU A 143 4.57 20.44 24.66
N ALA A 144 5.45 21.34 24.25
CA ALA A 144 5.39 22.68 24.83
C ALA A 144 4.59 23.72 24.03
N ASP A 145 4.57 23.68 22.71
CA ASP A 145 4.13 24.83 21.90
C ASP A 145 2.94 24.63 20.96
N ILE A 146 2.33 23.44 20.91
CA ILE A 146 1.19 23.16 19.98
C ILE A 146 -0.16 23.68 20.54
N ALA A 147 -0.21 24.12 21.78
CA ALA A 147 -1.43 24.53 22.48
C ALA A 147 -2.06 25.86 21.99
N GLY A 148 -1.43 26.57 21.08
CA GLY A 148 -1.95 27.80 20.46
C GLY A 148 -2.90 27.51 19.31
N GLY A 149 -3.99 26.78 19.55
CA GLY A 149 -4.99 26.48 18.52
C GLY A 149 -5.64 27.75 17.96
N HIS A 150 -5.31 28.09 16.72
CA HIS A 150 -6.10 29.03 15.96
C HIS A 150 -7.41 28.33 15.56
N GLN A 151 -8.54 28.88 15.99
CA GLN A 151 -9.84 28.44 15.46
C GLN A 151 -9.86 28.78 13.98
N GLN A 152 -9.93 27.75 13.14
CA GLN A 152 -10.07 27.92 11.70
C GLN A 152 -11.56 27.84 11.36
N GLU A 153 -12.07 28.84 10.65
CA GLU A 153 -13.41 28.77 10.09
C GLU A 153 -13.42 27.86 8.85
N GLY A 154 -14.38 26.95 8.77
CA GLY A 154 -14.54 26.06 7.63
C GLY A 154 -14.64 24.56 8.00
N PRO A 155 -14.60 23.65 7.01
CA PRO A 155 -14.64 22.22 7.25
C PRO A 155 -13.49 21.76 8.14
N ALA A 156 -13.82 20.99 9.19
CA ALA A 156 -12.86 20.48 10.15
C ALA A 156 -12.62 18.98 9.91
N PRO A 157 -11.37 18.52 9.72
CA PRO A 157 -11.11 17.09 9.55
C PRO A 157 -11.22 16.36 10.89
N ILE A 158 -11.88 15.20 10.87
CA ILE A 158 -11.88 14.25 11.97
C ILE A 158 -10.83 13.19 11.66
N PHE A 159 -9.75 13.14 12.44
CA PHE A 159 -8.71 12.12 12.28
C PHE A 159 -9.05 10.87 13.09
N ILE A 160 -9.17 9.74 12.42
CA ILE A 160 -9.30 8.43 13.05
C ILE A 160 -7.93 7.79 13.07
N VAL A 161 -7.38 7.60 14.25
CA VAL A 161 -6.05 7.01 14.45
C VAL A 161 -6.16 5.71 15.22
N GLY A 162 -5.33 4.72 14.86
CA GLY A 162 -5.33 3.42 15.52
C GLY A 162 -4.35 2.47 14.86
N MET A 163 -4.05 1.38 15.55
CA MET A 163 -3.24 0.32 14.96
C MET A 163 -3.98 -0.40 13.83
N PRO A 164 -3.27 -1.00 12.87
CA PRO A 164 -3.91 -1.83 11.86
C PRO A 164 -4.85 -2.87 12.48
N ARG A 165 -6.00 -3.10 11.85
CA ARG A 165 -7.03 -4.08 12.27
C ARG A 165 -7.78 -3.74 13.57
N THR A 166 -7.71 -2.51 14.09
CA THR A 166 -8.45 -2.07 15.29
C THR A 166 -9.86 -1.53 14.99
N GLY A 167 -10.31 -1.57 13.74
CA GLY A 167 -11.68 -1.17 13.35
C GLY A 167 -11.81 0.27 12.87
N THR A 168 -10.72 0.95 12.52
CA THR A 168 -10.73 2.33 11.98
C THR A 168 -11.67 2.49 10.79
N THR A 169 -11.65 1.55 9.85
CA THR A 169 -12.56 1.55 8.67
C THR A 169 -14.03 1.41 9.09
N LEU A 170 -14.33 0.60 10.11
CA LEU A 170 -15.71 0.46 10.61
C LEU A 170 -16.18 1.77 11.25
N LEU A 171 -15.33 2.40 12.06
CA LEU A 171 -15.64 3.68 12.69
C LEU A 171 -15.86 4.77 11.63
N GLU A 172 -15.01 4.84 10.61
CA GLU A 172 -15.20 5.78 9.48
C GLU A 172 -16.56 5.58 8.80
N ARG A 173 -16.95 4.33 8.56
CA ARG A 173 -18.26 4.02 7.95
C ARG A 173 -19.43 4.41 8.84
N ILE A 174 -19.32 4.21 10.16
CA ILE A 174 -20.34 4.63 11.13
C ILE A 174 -20.50 6.16 11.10
N LEU A 175 -19.39 6.90 11.23
CA LEU A 175 -19.40 8.35 11.21
C LEU A 175 -19.88 8.89 9.86
N GLY A 176 -19.47 8.28 8.76
CA GLY A 176 -19.84 8.68 7.40
C GLY A 176 -21.33 8.53 7.05
N ASN A 177 -22.13 7.87 7.91
CA ASN A 177 -23.60 7.88 7.80
C ASN A 177 -24.23 9.20 8.26
N HIS A 178 -23.47 10.06 8.94
CA HIS A 178 -23.97 11.36 9.35
C HIS A 178 -23.99 12.34 8.15
N SER A 179 -25.04 13.15 8.04
CA SER A 179 -25.23 14.08 6.89
C SER A 179 -24.11 15.08 6.73
N GLU A 180 -23.49 15.53 7.83
CA GLU A 180 -22.43 16.54 7.86
C GLU A 180 -21.01 15.95 7.72
N ILE A 181 -20.85 14.63 7.67
CA ILE A 181 -19.55 13.97 7.62
C ILE A 181 -19.33 13.34 6.24
N GLN A 182 -18.18 13.62 5.64
CA GLN A 182 -17.73 13.01 4.40
C GLN A 182 -16.58 12.03 4.69
N PRO A 183 -16.78 10.70 4.55
CA PRO A 183 -15.69 9.76 4.64
C PRO A 183 -14.71 9.97 3.48
N CYS A 184 -13.43 10.03 3.78
CA CYS A 184 -12.35 10.33 2.84
C CYS A 184 -11.36 9.18 2.64
N GLY A 185 -11.48 8.10 3.42
CA GLY A 185 -10.56 6.96 3.37
C GLY A 185 -9.16 7.27 3.89
N GLU A 186 -8.22 6.41 3.57
CA GLU A 186 -6.81 6.57 3.93
C GLU A 186 -6.10 7.49 2.93
N LEU A 187 -5.70 8.68 3.39
CA LEU A 187 -5.10 9.71 2.54
C LEU A 187 -3.59 9.81 2.78
N GLN A 188 -2.81 9.81 1.70
CA GLN A 188 -1.37 10.09 1.74
C GLN A 188 -1.04 11.59 1.83
N VAL A 189 -2.06 12.45 1.87
CA VAL A 189 -1.87 13.91 1.79
C VAL A 189 -1.07 14.45 2.97
N MET A 190 -1.32 13.98 4.21
CA MET A 190 -0.57 14.42 5.37
C MET A 190 0.93 14.14 5.22
N HIS A 191 1.30 12.93 4.84
CA HIS A 191 2.67 12.53 4.60
C HIS A 191 3.33 13.38 3.50
N GLN A 192 2.64 13.63 2.38
CA GLN A 192 3.14 14.48 1.31
C GLN A 192 3.36 15.93 1.74
N GLN A 193 2.44 16.48 2.57
CA GLN A 193 2.59 17.85 3.07
C GLN A 193 3.68 17.94 4.15
N MET A 194 3.89 16.90 4.94
CA MET A 194 5.04 16.82 5.85
C MET A 194 6.37 16.90 5.09
N GLN A 195 6.54 16.11 4.03
CA GLN A 195 7.74 16.18 3.18
C GLN A 195 8.00 17.59 2.65
N TRP A 196 6.93 18.28 2.25
CA TRP A 196 7.03 19.65 1.76
C TRP A 196 7.43 20.66 2.84
N VAL A 197 6.77 20.61 4.01
CA VAL A 197 7.00 21.57 5.09
C VAL A 197 8.36 21.37 5.77
N LEU A 198 8.80 20.12 5.87
CA LEU A 198 10.10 19.78 6.47
C LEU A 198 11.27 19.94 5.48
N ASP A 199 10.97 20.04 4.16
CA ASP A 199 11.97 20.07 3.08
C ASP A 199 12.96 18.89 3.12
N ILE A 200 12.47 17.72 3.53
CA ILE A 200 13.23 16.47 3.58
C ILE A 200 12.39 15.31 3.05
N PRO A 201 13.03 14.24 2.53
CA PRO A 201 12.33 13.00 2.30
C PRO A 201 11.84 12.42 3.63
N VAL A 202 10.52 12.28 3.79
CA VAL A 202 9.92 11.62 4.96
C VAL A 202 9.61 10.17 4.57
N PRO A 203 10.22 9.16 5.21
CA PRO A 203 9.89 7.77 4.93
C PRO A 203 8.49 7.41 5.44
N MET A 204 7.91 6.32 4.94
CA MET A 204 6.59 5.85 5.39
C MET A 204 6.59 5.43 6.87
N THR A 205 7.73 4.98 7.37
CA THR A 205 7.99 4.76 8.81
C THR A 205 8.84 5.91 9.33
N LEU A 206 8.44 6.50 10.44
CA LEU A 206 9.21 7.58 11.07
C LEU A 206 10.65 7.13 11.37
N ASP A 207 11.58 8.04 11.17
CA ASP A 207 12.98 7.88 11.53
C ASP A 207 13.47 9.04 12.40
N GLU A 208 14.67 8.92 12.97
CA GLU A 208 15.26 9.92 13.84
C GLU A 208 15.40 11.29 13.16
N SER A 209 15.70 11.33 11.85
CA SER A 209 15.86 12.58 11.11
C SER A 209 14.53 13.32 10.95
N THR A 210 13.46 12.57 10.68
CA THR A 210 12.11 13.13 10.61
C THR A 210 11.65 13.68 11.96
N VAL A 211 11.89 12.92 13.04
CA VAL A 211 11.52 13.37 14.39
C VAL A 211 12.26 14.65 14.78
N ALA A 212 13.56 14.73 14.50
CA ALA A 212 14.34 15.94 14.74
C ALA A 212 13.81 17.14 13.94
N ALA A 213 13.46 16.94 12.67
CA ALA A 213 12.90 17.99 11.82
C ALA A 213 11.51 18.47 12.30
N LEU A 214 10.70 17.58 12.87
CA LEU A 214 9.39 17.95 13.44
C LEU A 214 9.49 18.99 14.55
N GLY A 215 10.59 19.01 15.32
CA GLY A 215 10.81 20.00 16.36
C GLY A 215 10.89 21.46 15.86
N HIS A 216 11.12 21.64 14.56
CA HIS A 216 11.20 22.96 13.91
C HIS A 216 10.11 23.16 12.84
N ALA A 217 9.14 22.25 12.75
CA ALA A 217 8.11 22.27 11.73
C ALA A 217 7.12 23.43 11.91
N ASN A 218 6.74 24.06 10.81
CA ASN A 218 5.64 25.01 10.80
C ASN A 218 4.29 24.25 10.71
N PHE A 219 3.77 23.83 11.86
CA PHE A 219 2.52 23.08 11.93
C PHE A 219 1.30 23.88 11.45
N HIS A 220 1.33 25.22 11.53
CA HIS A 220 0.27 26.04 10.98
C HIS A 220 0.22 25.92 9.44
N GLU A 221 1.37 26.04 8.79
CA GLU A 221 1.49 25.84 7.35
C GLU A 221 1.09 24.42 6.95
N LEU A 222 1.54 23.40 7.70
CA LEU A 222 1.17 22.00 7.47
C LEU A 222 -0.35 21.82 7.46
N GLY A 223 -1.04 22.36 8.46
CA GLY A 223 -2.49 22.30 8.58
C GLY A 223 -3.20 23.01 7.42
N GLN A 224 -2.78 24.23 7.07
CA GLN A 224 -3.35 24.98 5.95
C GLN A 224 -3.18 24.23 4.62
N ARG A 225 -1.99 23.69 4.35
CA ARG A 225 -1.72 22.92 3.13
C ARG A 225 -2.55 21.65 3.07
N TYR A 226 -2.66 20.93 4.19
CA TYR A 226 -3.50 19.74 4.28
C TYR A 226 -4.95 20.07 3.93
N LEU A 227 -5.55 21.09 4.56
CA LEU A 227 -6.92 21.50 4.29
C LEU A 227 -7.12 21.95 2.84
N GLN A 228 -6.19 22.72 2.28
CA GLN A 228 -6.24 23.14 0.88
C GLN A 228 -6.23 21.94 -0.08
N LYS A 229 -5.36 20.95 0.19
CA LYS A 229 -5.22 19.77 -0.67
C LYS A 229 -6.38 18.78 -0.55
N THR A 230 -7.10 18.81 0.57
CA THR A 230 -8.25 17.92 0.83
C THR A 230 -9.62 18.60 0.64
N ALA A 231 -9.68 19.90 0.42
CA ALA A 231 -10.92 20.66 0.32
C ALA A 231 -11.94 20.09 -0.67
N TRP A 232 -11.48 19.56 -1.82
CA TRP A 232 -12.35 18.96 -2.82
C TRP A 232 -13.01 17.64 -2.38
N LEU A 233 -12.48 16.99 -1.34
CA LEU A 233 -13.01 15.74 -0.80
C LEU A 233 -14.25 16.00 0.07
N SER A 234 -14.35 17.16 0.74
CA SER A 234 -15.43 17.44 1.69
C SER A 234 -16.82 17.47 1.03
N LYS A 235 -16.88 17.72 -0.30
CA LYS A 235 -18.15 17.84 -1.06
C LYS A 235 -19.15 18.80 -0.41
N GLY A 236 -18.64 19.85 0.24
CA GLY A 236 -19.45 20.86 0.93
C GLY A 236 -19.97 20.45 2.32
N LYS A 237 -19.56 19.31 2.85
CA LYS A 237 -19.91 18.91 4.21
C LYS A 237 -18.99 19.59 5.24
N LYS A 238 -19.46 19.64 6.49
CA LYS A 238 -18.80 20.36 7.58
C LYS A 238 -17.56 19.62 8.12
N PHE A 239 -17.58 18.28 8.06
CA PHE A 239 -16.52 17.40 8.57
C PHE A 239 -16.12 16.36 7.53
#